data_4e583e035bdba5800e786e725a2a2d0c
#
_entry.id   4e583e035bdba5800e786e725a2a2d0c
#
_cell.length_a   1.000
_cell.length_b   1.000
_cell.length_c   1.000
_cell.angle_alpha   90.00
_cell.angle_beta   90.00
_cell.angle_gamma   90.00
#
_symmetry.space_group_name_H-M   'P 1'
#
loop_
_entity.id
_entity.type
_entity.pdbx_description
1 polymer ?
#
loop_
_entity_poly.entity_id
_entity_poly.type
_entity_poly.pdbx_seq_one_letter_code
_entity_poly.pdbx_strand_id
1 'polypeptide(L)'
;MSLSEDELIARFFAPIAGEAGLALKDDVARLTPPPGRDLVITADALVAGVHFFADDPAERVAAKALRVNLSDLASKGAEPLGFLLTLALPRGVTADWVEAFARGLGEDARAYSCPLIGGDTVHTPGPLTLSITALGAVAPGAMPARTGARAGDVIFVSGSIGDAALGLALRLGRGPALDEAHRAELIDRYLKPQPRMGLAQALRRAHAAMDVSDGLVGDLAKMLRASGVSGELDLREVPFSRAARAFFALDPGGIEIAATGGDDYEVLAAAPEAEASAFKAAAAVAGVPVRAIGRVSEGVGELRVVGLDGAPARFARGAYSHF
;
A
#
# COMPACT_ATOMS: atom_id res chain seq x y z
N MET A 1 20.89 -14.16 -19.57
CA MET A 1 21.64 -12.92 -19.29
C MET A 1 23.13 -13.22 -19.40
N SER A 2 23.93 -12.42 -20.11
CA SER A 2 25.38 -12.62 -20.25
C SER A 2 26.19 -11.77 -19.23
N LEU A 3 25.51 -10.92 -18.45
CA LEU A 3 26.11 -10.11 -17.40
C LEU A 3 26.34 -10.94 -16.14
N SER A 4 27.50 -10.74 -15.51
CA SER A 4 27.75 -11.20 -14.14
C SER A 4 26.88 -10.42 -13.15
N GLU A 5 26.79 -10.89 -11.91
CA GLU A 5 26.09 -10.19 -10.83
C GLU A 5 26.70 -8.81 -10.58
N ASP A 6 28.04 -8.71 -10.50
CA ASP A 6 28.74 -7.44 -10.30
C ASP A 6 28.45 -6.43 -11.42
N GLU A 7 28.46 -6.88 -12.68
CA GLU A 7 28.13 -6.03 -13.82
C GLU A 7 26.66 -5.56 -13.78
N LEU A 8 25.75 -6.42 -13.36
CA LEU A 8 24.33 -6.09 -13.20
C LEU A 8 24.15 -5.02 -12.10
N ILE A 9 24.77 -5.21 -10.94
CA ILE A 9 24.70 -4.25 -9.82
C ILE A 9 25.33 -2.91 -10.23
N ALA A 10 26.54 -2.94 -10.78
CA ALA A 10 27.26 -1.72 -11.15
C ALA A 10 26.52 -0.92 -12.24
N ARG A 11 25.91 -1.61 -13.21
CA ARG A 11 25.26 -0.96 -14.35
C ARG A 11 23.86 -0.42 -14.02
N PHE A 12 23.05 -1.17 -13.26
CA PHE A 12 21.63 -0.86 -13.12
C PHE A 12 21.26 -0.34 -11.73
N PHE A 13 21.86 -0.85 -10.66
CA PHE A 13 21.47 -0.50 -9.30
C PHE A 13 22.38 0.54 -8.64
N ALA A 14 23.68 0.53 -8.87
CA ALA A 14 24.57 1.53 -8.30
C ALA A 14 24.20 2.98 -8.69
N PRO A 15 23.72 3.28 -9.93
CA PRO A 15 23.31 4.63 -10.30
C PRO A 15 22.08 5.17 -9.54
N ILE A 16 21.26 4.31 -8.94
CA ILE A 16 20.08 4.69 -8.15
C ILE A 16 20.29 4.56 -6.65
N ALA A 17 21.49 4.14 -6.21
CA ALA A 17 21.82 3.99 -4.81
C ALA A 17 22.06 5.35 -4.13
N GLY A 18 21.61 5.49 -2.87
CA GLY A 18 21.92 6.64 -2.03
C GLY A 18 23.28 6.52 -1.34
N GLU A 19 23.73 7.61 -0.70
CA GLU A 19 25.03 7.67 -0.01
C GLU A 19 25.20 6.58 1.06
N ALA A 20 24.13 6.25 1.79
CA ALA A 20 24.16 5.20 2.81
C ALA A 20 24.50 3.81 2.26
N GLY A 21 24.27 3.58 0.97
CA GLY A 21 24.58 2.33 0.28
C GLY A 21 26.05 2.23 -0.18
N LEU A 22 26.90 3.19 0.11
CA LEU A 22 28.33 3.15 -0.17
C LEU A 22 28.66 2.79 -1.65
N ALA A 23 27.83 3.28 -2.58
CA ALA A 23 27.86 2.96 -4.02
C ALA A 23 27.70 1.45 -4.33
N LEU A 24 27.09 0.68 -3.43
CA LEU A 24 26.93 -0.79 -3.48
C LEU A 24 28.25 -1.55 -3.69
N LYS A 25 29.35 -1.06 -3.06
CA LYS A 25 30.70 -1.64 -3.11
C LYS A 25 31.17 -2.22 -1.78
N ASP A 26 30.31 -2.19 -0.77
CA ASP A 26 30.57 -2.70 0.57
C ASP A 26 29.54 -3.77 0.91
N ASP A 27 29.85 -4.66 1.83
CA ASP A 27 28.96 -5.73 2.30
C ASP A 27 27.76 -5.19 3.09
N VAL A 28 27.78 -3.89 3.47
CA VAL A 28 26.77 -3.26 4.31
C VAL A 28 26.37 -1.88 3.83
N ALA A 29 25.21 -1.42 4.26
CA ALA A 29 24.81 -0.02 4.23
C ALA A 29 25.12 0.66 5.56
N ARG A 30 25.48 1.95 5.54
CA ARG A 30 25.71 2.74 6.75
C ARG A 30 24.72 3.90 6.81
N LEU A 31 23.63 3.68 7.52
CA LEU A 31 22.60 4.69 7.74
C LEU A 31 22.76 5.33 9.12
N THR A 32 22.87 6.65 9.18
CA THR A 32 22.80 7.40 10.43
C THR A 32 21.37 7.84 10.67
N PRO A 33 20.68 7.32 11.70
CA PRO A 33 19.33 7.73 12.01
C PRO A 33 19.27 9.24 12.32
N PRO A 34 18.19 9.95 11.94
CA PRO A 34 18.01 11.34 12.36
C PRO A 34 17.97 11.43 13.90
N PRO A 35 18.68 12.40 14.50
CA PRO A 35 18.70 12.52 15.97
C PRO A 35 17.31 12.69 16.57
N GLY A 36 17.02 11.96 17.66
CA GLY A 36 15.75 12.04 18.37
C GLY A 36 14.54 11.55 17.57
N ARG A 37 14.73 10.64 16.65
CA ARG A 37 13.66 9.97 15.91
C ARG A 37 13.67 8.47 16.17
N ASP A 38 12.49 7.86 16.20
CA ASP A 38 12.34 6.41 16.20
C ASP A 38 12.46 5.89 14.77
N LEU A 39 13.11 4.73 14.58
CA LEU A 39 13.13 4.03 13.30
C LEU A 39 11.87 3.20 13.15
N VAL A 40 11.27 3.26 11.97
CA VAL A 40 10.15 2.43 11.53
C VAL A 40 10.64 1.56 10.40
N ILE A 41 10.43 0.25 10.50
CA ILE A 41 10.93 -0.73 9.53
C ILE A 41 9.77 -1.60 9.10
N THR A 42 9.65 -1.80 7.79
CA THR A 42 8.69 -2.73 7.20
C THR A 42 9.34 -3.57 6.12
N ALA A 43 8.76 -4.72 5.80
CA ALA A 43 9.22 -5.57 4.71
C ALA A 43 8.06 -6.32 4.06
N ASP A 44 7.97 -6.18 2.74
CA ASP A 44 7.04 -6.94 1.91
C ASP A 44 7.77 -7.70 0.81
N ALA A 45 7.20 -8.86 0.45
CA ALA A 45 7.67 -9.68 -0.65
C ALA A 45 6.60 -9.80 -1.74
N LEU A 46 7.00 -9.69 -3.00
CA LEU A 46 6.14 -9.85 -4.16
C LEU A 46 6.62 -11.03 -5.01
N VAL A 47 5.68 -11.86 -5.43
CA VAL A 47 5.93 -13.07 -6.21
C VAL A 47 5.13 -13.01 -7.51
N ALA A 48 5.78 -13.24 -8.65
CA ALA A 48 5.10 -13.31 -9.95
C ALA A 48 4.05 -14.43 -9.94
N GLY A 49 2.87 -14.12 -10.49
CA GLY A 49 1.72 -15.02 -10.49
C GLY A 49 0.90 -15.01 -9.19
N VAL A 50 1.35 -14.27 -8.15
CA VAL A 50 0.63 -14.05 -6.89
C VAL A 50 0.27 -12.57 -6.74
N HIS A 51 1.28 -11.69 -6.73
CA HIS A 51 1.10 -10.25 -6.46
C HIS A 51 1.14 -9.38 -7.72
N PHE A 52 1.69 -9.91 -8.79
CA PHE A 52 1.75 -9.29 -10.11
C PHE A 52 1.79 -10.37 -11.20
N PHE A 53 1.45 -10.01 -12.43
CA PHE A 53 1.51 -10.94 -13.55
C PHE A 53 2.93 -10.98 -14.12
N ALA A 54 3.34 -12.15 -14.61
CA ALA A 54 4.68 -12.33 -15.14
C ALA A 54 4.98 -11.46 -16.39
N ASP A 55 3.93 -11.00 -17.07
CA ASP A 55 3.99 -10.11 -18.24
C ASP A 55 3.75 -8.63 -17.89
N ASP A 56 3.68 -8.27 -16.61
CA ASP A 56 3.61 -6.87 -16.20
C ASP A 56 4.88 -6.12 -16.60
N PRO A 57 4.76 -4.87 -17.06
CA PRO A 57 5.92 -4.04 -17.38
C PRO A 57 6.87 -3.94 -16.17
N ALA A 58 8.16 -4.12 -16.42
CA ALA A 58 9.18 -4.15 -15.37
C ALA A 58 9.16 -2.90 -14.48
N GLU A 59 8.93 -1.72 -15.07
CA GLU A 59 8.78 -0.44 -14.35
C GLU A 59 7.57 -0.43 -13.41
N ARG A 60 6.50 -1.13 -13.79
CA ARG A 60 5.29 -1.25 -12.95
C ARG A 60 5.50 -2.22 -11.81
N VAL A 61 6.22 -3.31 -12.04
CA VAL A 61 6.63 -4.25 -10.99
C VAL A 61 7.52 -3.53 -9.96
N ALA A 62 8.50 -2.74 -10.43
CA ALA A 62 9.37 -1.94 -9.59
C ALA A 62 8.57 -0.92 -8.75
N ALA A 63 7.66 -0.18 -9.40
CA ALA A 63 6.82 0.79 -8.73
C ALA A 63 5.93 0.13 -7.67
N LYS A 64 5.25 -0.97 -8.00
CA LYS A 64 4.43 -1.71 -7.02
C LYS A 64 5.28 -2.15 -5.83
N ALA A 65 6.45 -2.73 -6.08
CA ALA A 65 7.32 -3.24 -5.03
C ALA A 65 7.76 -2.19 -4.00
N LEU A 66 8.18 -1.01 -4.44
CA LEU A 66 8.56 0.05 -3.52
C LEU A 66 7.34 0.69 -2.84
N ARG A 67 6.27 0.91 -3.60
CA ARG A 67 5.09 1.65 -3.12
C ARG A 67 4.28 0.90 -2.07
N VAL A 68 4.24 -0.44 -2.09
CA VAL A 68 3.57 -1.22 -1.03
C VAL A 68 4.26 -0.99 0.32
N ASN A 69 5.59 -1.01 0.35
CA ASN A 69 6.37 -0.70 1.55
C ASN A 69 6.27 0.77 1.99
N LEU A 70 6.22 1.70 1.02
CA LEU A 70 5.97 3.10 1.31
C LEU A 70 4.57 3.34 1.89
N SER A 71 3.59 2.51 1.54
CA SER A 71 2.24 2.55 2.12
C SER A 71 2.27 2.26 3.62
N ASP A 72 3.01 1.25 4.03
CA ASP A 72 3.23 0.97 5.45
C ASP A 72 3.83 2.18 6.17
N LEU A 73 4.93 2.74 5.65
CA LEU A 73 5.56 3.93 6.23
C LEU A 73 4.58 5.12 6.28
N ALA A 74 3.81 5.33 5.21
CA ALA A 74 2.81 6.38 5.12
C ALA A 74 1.74 6.23 6.19
N SER A 75 1.26 4.99 6.43
CA SER A 75 0.26 4.69 7.45
C SER A 75 0.73 4.97 8.88
N LYS A 76 2.05 5.05 9.07
CA LYS A 76 2.71 5.37 10.34
C LYS A 76 3.19 6.82 10.45
N GLY A 77 2.95 7.63 9.40
CA GLY A 77 3.46 9.00 9.34
C GLY A 77 4.98 9.09 9.36
N ALA A 78 5.67 8.03 8.92
CA ALA A 78 7.11 7.93 8.89
C ALA A 78 7.69 8.56 7.62
N GLU A 79 8.76 9.33 7.76
CA GLU A 79 9.54 9.85 6.63
C GLU A 79 10.48 8.75 6.13
N PRO A 80 10.50 8.41 4.82
CA PRO A 80 11.39 7.39 4.28
C PRO A 80 12.87 7.78 4.46
N LEU A 81 13.71 6.80 4.74
CA LEU A 81 15.17 6.97 4.86
C LEU A 81 15.93 6.21 3.78
N GLY A 82 15.36 5.11 3.31
CA GLY A 82 15.95 4.24 2.30
C GLY A 82 15.37 2.85 2.34
N PHE A 83 15.77 2.01 1.39
CA PHE A 83 15.31 0.63 1.32
C PHE A 83 16.41 -0.34 0.87
N LEU A 84 16.28 -1.60 1.29
CA LEU A 84 17.01 -2.75 0.80
C LEU A 84 16.14 -3.52 -0.21
N LEU A 85 16.74 -4.00 -1.30
CA LEU A 85 16.08 -4.83 -2.31
C LEU A 85 16.71 -6.22 -2.33
N THR A 86 15.94 -7.26 -2.10
CA THR A 86 16.31 -8.64 -2.45
C THR A 86 15.59 -9.03 -3.73
N LEU A 87 16.35 -9.48 -4.74
CA LEU A 87 15.83 -9.79 -6.07
C LEU A 87 16.23 -11.22 -6.48
N ALA A 88 15.27 -12.13 -6.51
CA ALA A 88 15.44 -13.50 -6.97
C ALA A 88 14.96 -13.62 -8.42
N LEU A 89 15.90 -13.71 -9.35
CA LEU A 89 15.66 -13.71 -10.79
C LEU A 89 15.57 -15.16 -11.33
N PRO A 90 14.49 -15.53 -12.03
CA PRO A 90 14.43 -16.81 -12.75
C PRO A 90 15.29 -16.79 -14.00
N ARG A 91 15.60 -17.97 -14.54
CA ARG A 91 16.25 -18.07 -15.85
C ARG A 91 15.38 -17.42 -16.94
N GLY A 92 16.02 -16.70 -17.85
CA GLY A 92 15.33 -16.06 -18.99
C GLY A 92 15.02 -14.57 -18.77
N VAL A 93 15.19 -14.02 -17.57
CA VAL A 93 15.13 -12.55 -17.38
C VAL A 93 16.25 -11.89 -18.20
N THR A 94 15.90 -10.87 -18.99
CA THR A 94 16.82 -10.18 -19.89
C THR A 94 17.47 -8.97 -19.19
N ALA A 95 18.60 -8.50 -19.72
CA ALA A 95 19.22 -7.25 -19.25
C ALA A 95 18.28 -6.05 -19.42
N ASP A 96 17.51 -6.01 -20.53
CA ASP A 96 16.56 -4.94 -20.81
C ASP A 96 15.44 -4.90 -19.76
N TRP A 97 14.97 -6.08 -19.29
CA TRP A 97 13.98 -6.14 -18.20
C TRP A 97 14.55 -5.55 -16.91
N VAL A 98 15.81 -5.91 -16.54
CA VAL A 98 16.46 -5.38 -15.33
C VAL A 98 16.71 -3.87 -15.45
N GLU A 99 17.10 -3.40 -16.63
CA GLU A 99 17.27 -1.96 -16.90
C GLU A 99 15.96 -1.19 -16.72
N ALA A 100 14.88 -1.70 -17.28
CA ALA A 100 13.55 -1.11 -17.15
C ALA A 100 13.05 -1.14 -15.68
N PHE A 101 13.28 -2.25 -14.97
CA PHE A 101 12.97 -2.38 -13.55
C PHE A 101 13.75 -1.35 -12.71
N ALA A 102 15.08 -1.27 -12.88
CA ALA A 102 15.93 -0.34 -12.15
C ALA A 102 15.57 1.13 -12.46
N ARG A 103 15.22 1.44 -13.71
CA ARG A 103 14.74 2.78 -14.09
C ARG A 103 13.47 3.14 -13.34
N GLY A 104 12.43 2.30 -13.35
CA GLY A 104 11.18 2.54 -12.64
C GLY A 104 11.38 2.64 -11.12
N LEU A 105 12.23 1.78 -10.55
CA LEU A 105 12.61 1.82 -9.15
C LEU A 105 13.29 3.14 -8.77
N GLY A 106 14.25 3.60 -9.60
CA GLY A 106 14.97 4.86 -9.40
C GLY A 106 14.08 6.10 -9.55
N GLU A 107 13.06 6.05 -10.41
CA GLU A 107 12.07 7.12 -10.52
C GLU A 107 11.27 7.28 -9.23
N ASP A 108 10.75 6.18 -8.67
CA ASP A 108 10.00 6.21 -7.42
C ASP A 108 10.92 6.49 -6.21
N ALA A 109 12.14 5.96 -6.17
CA ALA A 109 13.12 6.28 -5.14
C ALA A 109 13.36 7.80 -5.02
N ARG A 110 13.48 8.49 -6.15
CA ARG A 110 13.61 9.95 -6.20
C ARG A 110 12.32 10.67 -5.82
N ALA A 111 11.17 10.22 -6.38
CA ALA A 111 9.87 10.86 -6.15
C ALA A 111 9.46 10.84 -4.67
N TYR A 112 9.80 9.76 -3.96
CA TYR A 112 9.48 9.57 -2.54
C TYR A 112 10.65 9.84 -1.59
N SER A 113 11.79 10.30 -2.11
CA SER A 113 13.01 10.52 -1.31
C SER A 113 13.41 9.30 -0.48
N CYS A 114 13.24 8.12 -1.05
CA CYS A 114 13.55 6.83 -0.45
C CYS A 114 14.59 6.11 -1.31
N PRO A 115 15.90 6.35 -1.12
CA PRO A 115 16.96 5.79 -1.97
C PRO A 115 17.18 4.30 -1.71
N LEU A 116 17.61 3.57 -2.72
CA LEU A 116 18.21 2.24 -2.56
C LEU A 116 19.48 2.35 -1.74
N ILE A 117 19.63 1.53 -0.70
CA ILE A 117 20.84 1.57 0.16
C ILE A 117 21.56 0.22 0.23
N GLY A 118 21.04 -0.84 -0.41
CA GLY A 118 21.66 -2.15 -0.44
C GLY A 118 20.68 -3.22 -0.85
N GLY A 119 21.09 -4.46 -0.75
CA GLY A 119 20.22 -5.61 -1.06
C GLY A 119 21.00 -6.83 -1.46
N ASP A 120 20.32 -7.74 -2.15
CA ASP A 120 20.89 -8.99 -2.62
C ASP A 120 20.26 -9.38 -3.96
N THR A 121 21.03 -10.01 -4.86
CA THR A 121 20.55 -10.49 -6.14
C THR A 121 20.93 -11.95 -6.32
N VAL A 122 19.94 -12.82 -6.41
CA VAL A 122 20.17 -14.26 -6.52
C VAL A 122 19.43 -14.86 -7.71
N HIS A 123 19.86 -16.04 -8.13
CA HIS A 123 19.12 -16.86 -9.09
C HIS A 123 18.10 -17.77 -8.38
N THR A 124 16.89 -17.87 -8.94
CA THR A 124 15.87 -18.82 -8.46
C THR A 124 15.41 -19.77 -9.55
N PRO A 125 15.12 -21.03 -9.26
CA PRO A 125 14.42 -21.93 -10.17
C PRO A 125 12.91 -21.68 -10.21
N GLY A 126 12.39 -20.90 -9.26
CA GLY A 126 10.98 -20.55 -9.13
C GLY A 126 10.58 -19.28 -9.88
N PRO A 127 9.43 -18.71 -9.58
CA PRO A 127 8.99 -17.45 -10.18
C PRO A 127 9.88 -16.29 -9.75
N LEU A 128 9.83 -15.18 -10.52
CA LEU A 128 10.42 -13.93 -10.12
C LEU A 128 9.86 -13.55 -8.76
N THR A 129 10.78 -13.34 -7.81
CA THR A 129 10.44 -12.95 -6.45
C THR A 129 11.32 -11.80 -6.03
N LEU A 130 10.74 -10.83 -5.39
CA LEU A 130 11.46 -9.69 -4.85
C LEU A 130 10.93 -9.35 -3.47
N SER A 131 11.80 -8.80 -2.62
CA SER A 131 11.42 -8.26 -1.33
C SER A 131 12.11 -6.92 -1.10
N ILE A 132 11.34 -5.97 -0.58
CA ILE A 132 11.87 -4.69 -0.15
C ILE A 132 11.73 -4.60 1.37
N THR A 133 12.81 -4.20 2.03
CA THR A 133 12.79 -3.75 3.41
C THR A 133 12.97 -2.25 3.41
N ALA A 134 11.92 -1.50 3.77
CA ALA A 134 11.96 -0.04 3.83
C ALA A 134 12.16 0.45 5.27
N LEU A 135 12.98 1.49 5.38
CA LEU A 135 13.28 2.16 6.64
C LEU A 135 12.73 3.58 6.58
N GLY A 136 12.11 3.99 7.67
CA GLY A 136 11.61 5.35 7.85
C GLY A 136 11.90 5.86 9.25
N ALA A 137 11.62 7.13 9.48
CA ALA A 137 11.79 7.77 10.78
C ALA A 137 10.54 8.56 11.18
N VAL A 138 10.21 8.53 12.46
CA VAL A 138 9.08 9.25 13.05
C VAL A 138 9.50 9.92 14.35
N ALA A 139 8.85 11.00 14.74
CA ALA A 139 9.09 11.59 16.06
C ALA A 139 8.64 10.62 17.16
N PRO A 140 9.35 10.53 18.29
CA PRO A 140 8.98 9.64 19.38
C PRO A 140 7.54 9.84 19.83
N GLY A 141 6.80 8.75 19.94
CA GLY A 141 5.40 8.75 20.35
C GLY A 141 4.41 9.29 19.29
N ALA A 142 4.85 9.64 18.08
CA ALA A 142 3.98 10.16 17.02
C ALA A 142 3.46 9.09 16.05
N MET A 143 3.93 7.85 16.17
CA MET A 143 3.49 6.74 15.31
C MET A 143 2.15 6.18 15.79
N PRO A 144 1.06 6.29 15.01
CA PRO A 144 -0.20 5.64 15.35
C PRO A 144 -0.06 4.12 15.20
N ALA A 145 -0.32 3.37 16.27
CA ALA A 145 -0.34 1.91 16.22
C ALA A 145 -1.63 1.40 15.57
N ARG A 146 -1.65 0.15 15.09
CA ARG A 146 -2.88 -0.53 14.67
C ARG A 146 -3.85 -0.73 15.84
N THR A 147 -3.33 -0.85 17.06
CA THR A 147 -4.01 -1.27 18.30
C THR A 147 -4.53 -0.12 19.15
N GLY A 148 -4.64 1.08 18.62
CA GLY A 148 -4.93 2.28 19.40
C GLY A 148 -6.37 2.79 19.33
N ALA A 149 -7.24 2.21 18.48
CA ALA A 149 -8.60 2.68 18.27
C ALA A 149 -9.44 2.60 19.56
N ARG A 150 -10.32 3.59 19.78
CA ARG A 150 -11.13 3.74 20.99
C ARG A 150 -12.60 3.96 20.63
N ALA A 151 -13.49 3.50 21.48
CA ALA A 151 -14.93 3.79 21.32
C ALA A 151 -15.17 5.31 21.23
N GLY A 152 -15.99 5.71 20.26
CA GLY A 152 -16.26 7.11 19.92
C GLY A 152 -15.36 7.67 18.82
N ASP A 153 -14.29 6.98 18.41
CA ASP A 153 -13.46 7.41 17.28
C ASP A 153 -14.25 7.40 15.97
N VAL A 154 -13.95 8.37 15.12
CA VAL A 154 -14.39 8.39 13.71
C VAL A 154 -13.39 7.59 12.89
N ILE A 155 -13.90 6.70 12.04
CA ILE A 155 -13.10 5.92 11.10
C ILE A 155 -12.96 6.71 9.79
N PHE A 156 -11.74 6.96 9.37
CA PHE A 156 -11.39 7.65 8.12
C PHE A 156 -10.67 6.70 7.17
N VAL A 157 -10.88 6.91 5.87
CA VAL A 157 -10.06 6.31 4.81
C VAL A 157 -9.62 7.39 3.82
N SER A 158 -8.42 7.25 3.28
CA SER A 158 -7.90 8.13 2.23
C SER A 158 -8.28 7.65 0.84
N GLY A 159 -8.18 8.53 -0.15
CA GLY A 159 -8.26 8.25 -1.59
C GLY A 159 -9.56 7.58 -2.04
N SER A 160 -9.43 6.51 -2.82
CA SER A 160 -10.53 5.66 -3.30
C SER A 160 -10.27 4.19 -2.99
N ILE A 161 -11.34 3.44 -2.74
CA ILE A 161 -11.30 2.03 -2.32
C ILE A 161 -11.80 1.13 -3.44
N GLY A 162 -11.15 -0.03 -3.59
CA GLY A 162 -11.55 -1.13 -4.45
C GLY A 162 -11.09 -1.01 -5.90
N ASP A 163 -10.47 0.10 -6.29
CA ASP A 163 -10.03 0.32 -7.68
C ASP A 163 -9.02 -0.76 -8.11
N ALA A 164 -8.07 -1.09 -7.25
CA ALA A 164 -7.05 -2.09 -7.56
C ALA A 164 -7.65 -3.50 -7.67
N ALA A 165 -8.53 -3.89 -6.76
CA ALA A 165 -9.20 -5.18 -6.78
C ALA A 165 -10.08 -5.36 -8.03
N LEU A 166 -10.80 -4.31 -8.43
CA LEU A 166 -11.57 -4.29 -9.68
C LEU A 166 -10.66 -4.35 -10.91
N GLY A 167 -9.53 -3.65 -10.89
CA GLY A 167 -8.50 -3.72 -11.92
C GLY A 167 -7.93 -5.12 -12.09
N LEU A 168 -7.65 -5.82 -10.99
CA LEU A 168 -7.26 -7.22 -11.00
C LEU A 168 -8.36 -8.12 -11.58
N ALA A 169 -9.63 -7.91 -11.18
CA ALA A 169 -10.75 -8.67 -11.72
C ALA A 169 -10.86 -8.52 -13.25
N LEU A 170 -10.69 -7.28 -13.76
CA LEU A 170 -10.68 -7.02 -15.20
C LEU A 170 -9.51 -7.71 -15.93
N ARG A 171 -8.32 -7.74 -15.33
CA ARG A 171 -7.15 -8.44 -15.89
C ARG A 171 -7.33 -9.95 -15.91
N LEU A 172 -8.07 -10.49 -14.96
CA LEU A 172 -8.43 -11.92 -14.90
C LEU A 172 -9.63 -12.28 -15.80
N GLY A 173 -10.18 -11.33 -16.56
CA GLY A 173 -11.37 -11.54 -17.39
C GLY A 173 -12.66 -11.72 -16.58
N ARG A 174 -12.70 -11.23 -15.33
CA ARG A 174 -13.82 -11.39 -14.38
C ARG A 174 -14.51 -10.04 -14.13
N GLY A 175 -14.95 -9.36 -15.17
CA GLY A 175 -15.61 -8.07 -15.00
C GLY A 175 -16.42 -7.68 -16.22
N PRO A 176 -17.25 -6.64 -16.12
CA PRO A 176 -18.05 -6.14 -17.22
C PRO A 176 -17.20 -5.45 -18.29
N ALA A 177 -17.77 -5.27 -19.46
CA ALA A 177 -17.17 -4.45 -20.52
C ALA A 177 -17.31 -2.95 -20.17
N LEU A 178 -16.27 -2.39 -19.57
CA LEU A 178 -16.15 -0.95 -19.32
C LEU A 178 -15.63 -0.22 -20.57
N ASP A 179 -15.88 1.09 -20.64
CA ASP A 179 -15.13 1.93 -21.57
C ASP A 179 -13.63 1.93 -21.23
N GLU A 180 -12.81 2.26 -22.23
CA GLU A 180 -11.35 2.16 -22.14
C GLU A 180 -10.76 3.04 -21.02
N ALA A 181 -11.32 4.24 -20.78
CA ALA A 181 -10.81 5.16 -19.77
C ALA A 181 -11.00 4.59 -18.34
N HIS A 182 -12.21 4.13 -18.00
CA HIS A 182 -12.48 3.52 -16.71
C HIS A 182 -11.70 2.21 -16.53
N ARG A 183 -11.60 1.39 -17.59
CA ARG A 183 -10.79 0.18 -17.56
C ARG A 183 -9.32 0.47 -17.27
N ALA A 184 -8.74 1.43 -17.96
CA ALA A 184 -7.34 1.82 -17.80
C ALA A 184 -7.08 2.38 -16.39
N GLU A 185 -7.99 3.21 -15.86
CA GLU A 185 -7.90 3.76 -14.50
C GLU A 185 -7.81 2.65 -13.44
N LEU A 186 -8.74 1.68 -13.47
CA LEU A 186 -8.75 0.58 -12.50
C LEU A 186 -7.50 -0.30 -12.61
N ILE A 187 -7.05 -0.61 -13.83
CA ILE A 187 -5.83 -1.39 -14.06
C ILE A 187 -4.58 -0.62 -13.59
N ASP A 188 -4.49 0.69 -13.83
CA ASP A 188 -3.34 1.49 -13.36
C ASP A 188 -3.27 1.50 -11.83
N ARG A 189 -4.40 1.56 -11.12
CA ARG A 189 -4.43 1.48 -9.66
C ARG A 189 -3.89 0.14 -9.13
N TYR A 190 -4.21 -0.98 -9.77
CA TYR A 190 -3.65 -2.29 -9.46
C TYR A 190 -2.13 -2.34 -9.69
N LEU A 191 -1.65 -1.78 -10.81
CA LEU A 191 -0.24 -1.81 -11.19
C LEU A 191 0.62 -0.81 -10.40
N LYS A 192 0.02 0.29 -9.93
CA LYS A 192 0.75 1.43 -9.38
C LYS A 192 0.05 2.01 -8.15
N PRO A 193 0.18 1.37 -6.97
CA PRO A 193 -0.33 1.92 -5.71
C PRO A 193 0.13 3.36 -5.46
N GLN A 194 -0.63 4.12 -4.67
CA GLN A 194 -0.33 5.52 -4.39
C GLN A 194 -0.18 5.75 -2.88
N PRO A 195 1.01 5.49 -2.31
CA PRO A 195 1.25 5.65 -0.89
C PRO A 195 1.02 7.11 -0.45
N ARG A 196 0.28 7.30 0.65
CA ARG A 196 -0.22 8.59 1.12
C ARG A 196 0.76 9.28 2.08
N MET A 197 2.01 9.48 1.64
CA MET A 197 3.09 10.05 2.46
C MET A 197 2.74 11.40 3.08
N GLY A 198 1.88 12.20 2.44
CA GLY A 198 1.46 13.51 2.95
C GLY A 198 0.61 13.47 4.24
N LEU A 199 0.12 12.31 4.67
CA LEU A 199 -0.79 12.21 5.82
C LEU A 199 -0.11 12.31 7.19
N ALA A 200 1.21 12.39 7.29
CA ALA A 200 1.95 12.37 8.56
C ALA A 200 1.40 13.36 9.60
N GLN A 201 1.05 14.61 9.20
CA GLN A 201 0.50 15.60 10.12
C GLN A 201 -0.94 15.30 10.57
N ALA A 202 -1.77 14.71 9.68
CA ALA A 202 -3.11 14.28 10.04
C ALA A 202 -3.04 13.10 11.03
N LEU A 203 -2.17 12.14 10.77
CA LEU A 203 -2.01 10.93 11.57
C LEU A 203 -1.55 11.16 13.00
N ARG A 204 -0.90 12.28 13.31
CA ARG A 204 -0.60 12.69 14.70
C ARG A 204 -1.85 12.91 15.56
N ARG A 205 -3.02 13.02 14.94
CA ARG A 205 -4.32 13.20 15.59
C ARG A 205 -5.11 11.90 15.71
N ALA A 206 -4.59 10.81 15.10
CA ALA A 206 -5.23 9.52 15.12
C ALA A 206 -4.79 8.69 16.33
N HIS A 207 -5.72 7.95 16.92
CA HIS A 207 -5.42 6.94 17.92
C HIS A 207 -4.85 5.67 17.29
N ALA A 208 -5.34 5.30 16.10
CA ALA A 208 -4.86 4.15 15.35
C ALA A 208 -4.79 4.44 13.86
N ALA A 209 -3.83 3.81 13.18
CA ALA A 209 -3.80 3.79 11.72
C ALA A 209 -3.10 2.53 11.20
N MET A 210 -3.47 2.15 9.98
CA MET A 210 -2.84 1.14 9.13
C MET A 210 -3.14 1.47 7.67
N ASP A 211 -2.50 0.79 6.75
CA ASP A 211 -2.92 0.84 5.35
C ASP A 211 -3.97 -0.24 5.03
N VAL A 212 -4.57 -0.13 3.85
CA VAL A 212 -5.57 -1.07 3.32
C VAL A 212 -4.89 -1.91 2.24
N SER A 213 -4.35 -3.04 2.63
CA SER A 213 -3.62 -3.98 1.75
C SER A 213 -4.44 -5.22 1.38
N ASP A 214 -5.24 -5.75 2.29
CA ASP A 214 -6.01 -6.98 2.12
C ASP A 214 -7.51 -6.73 1.85
N GLY A 215 -7.93 -5.47 1.90
CA GLY A 215 -9.28 -5.01 1.67
C GLY A 215 -9.89 -4.31 2.87
N LEU A 216 -10.67 -3.25 2.60
CA LEU A 216 -11.18 -2.33 3.63
C LEU A 216 -11.90 -3.03 4.77
N VAL A 217 -12.81 -3.95 4.46
CA VAL A 217 -13.62 -4.68 5.48
C VAL A 217 -12.71 -5.51 6.38
N GLY A 218 -11.78 -6.26 5.80
CA GLY A 218 -10.87 -7.12 6.53
C GLY A 218 -9.87 -6.36 7.38
N ASP A 219 -9.29 -5.31 6.84
CA ASP A 219 -8.27 -4.51 7.53
C ASP A 219 -8.88 -3.67 8.66
N LEU A 220 -10.08 -3.11 8.46
CA LEU A 220 -10.83 -2.48 9.54
C LEU A 220 -11.18 -3.49 10.65
N ALA A 221 -11.64 -4.69 10.30
CA ALA A 221 -11.91 -5.72 11.27
C ALA A 221 -10.64 -6.15 12.05
N LYS A 222 -9.46 -6.18 11.41
CA LYS A 222 -8.18 -6.42 12.08
C LYS A 222 -7.83 -5.30 13.06
N MET A 223 -8.01 -4.02 12.66
CA MET A 223 -7.78 -2.86 13.53
C MET A 223 -8.67 -2.91 14.76
N LEU A 224 -9.97 -3.17 14.61
CA LEU A 224 -10.94 -3.24 15.69
C LEU A 224 -10.61 -4.39 16.67
N ARG A 225 -10.35 -5.59 16.16
CA ARG A 225 -9.96 -6.74 17.00
C ARG A 225 -8.66 -6.47 17.76
N ALA A 226 -7.65 -5.93 17.08
CA ALA A 226 -6.36 -5.61 17.70
C ALA A 226 -6.47 -4.53 18.77
N SER A 227 -7.47 -3.66 18.67
CA SER A 227 -7.77 -2.60 19.64
C SER A 227 -8.73 -3.03 20.75
N GLY A 228 -9.36 -4.22 20.64
CA GLY A 228 -10.35 -4.71 21.61
C GLY A 228 -11.65 -3.93 21.61
N VAL A 229 -12.04 -3.36 20.46
CA VAL A 229 -13.26 -2.56 20.27
C VAL A 229 -14.05 -3.07 19.07
N SER A 230 -15.31 -2.66 18.96
CA SER A 230 -16.18 -2.94 17.81
C SER A 230 -16.36 -1.69 16.94
N GLY A 231 -17.06 -1.79 15.81
CA GLY A 231 -17.33 -0.64 14.98
C GLY A 231 -18.34 -0.89 13.88
N GLU A 232 -18.71 0.20 13.22
CA GLU A 232 -19.60 0.21 12.06
C GLU A 232 -18.92 0.87 10.88
N LEU A 233 -19.02 0.24 9.71
CA LEU A 233 -18.62 0.74 8.39
C LEU A 233 -19.87 1.00 7.56
N ASP A 234 -20.01 2.19 7.00
CA ASP A 234 -21.09 2.54 6.07
C ASP A 234 -20.55 2.62 4.64
N LEU A 235 -20.91 1.66 3.79
CA LEU A 235 -20.46 1.63 2.40
C LEU A 235 -20.97 2.82 1.57
N ARG A 236 -22.03 3.51 1.99
CA ARG A 236 -22.53 4.72 1.33
C ARG A 236 -21.54 5.88 1.46
N GLU A 237 -20.73 5.85 2.53
CA GLU A 237 -19.70 6.84 2.82
C GLU A 237 -18.32 6.45 2.27
N VAL A 238 -18.12 5.21 1.83
CA VAL A 238 -16.84 4.78 1.25
C VAL A 238 -16.57 5.51 -0.08
N PRO A 239 -15.38 6.09 -0.25
CA PRO A 239 -15.03 6.83 -1.46
C PRO A 239 -14.71 5.89 -2.63
N PHE A 240 -15.73 5.41 -3.33
CA PHE A 240 -15.57 4.68 -4.58
C PHE A 240 -15.31 5.66 -5.73
N SER A 241 -14.35 5.35 -6.62
CA SER A 241 -14.03 6.14 -7.81
C SER A 241 -15.19 6.17 -8.83
N ARG A 242 -15.08 7.01 -9.85
CA ARG A 242 -16.03 7.00 -10.97
C ARG A 242 -15.96 5.68 -11.75
N ALA A 243 -14.75 5.16 -11.94
CA ALA A 243 -14.52 3.90 -12.62
C ALA A 243 -15.13 2.72 -11.84
N ALA A 244 -14.94 2.67 -10.51
CA ALA A 244 -15.60 1.67 -9.66
C ALA A 244 -17.12 1.75 -9.73
N ARG A 245 -17.71 2.95 -9.68
CA ARG A 245 -19.17 3.14 -9.82
C ARG A 245 -19.68 2.73 -11.20
N ALA A 246 -18.92 2.96 -12.27
CA ALA A 246 -19.26 2.48 -13.61
C ALA A 246 -19.22 0.94 -13.66
N PHE A 247 -18.28 0.31 -12.97
CA PHE A 247 -18.24 -1.15 -12.81
C PHE A 247 -19.50 -1.65 -12.10
N PHE A 248 -19.87 -1.07 -10.95
CA PHE A 248 -21.04 -1.47 -10.14
C PHE A 248 -22.37 -1.32 -10.90
N ALA A 249 -22.48 -0.32 -11.78
CA ALA A 249 -23.67 -0.11 -12.61
C ALA A 249 -23.91 -1.25 -13.59
N LEU A 250 -22.83 -1.93 -14.03
CA LEU A 250 -22.90 -3.05 -14.98
C LEU A 250 -22.85 -4.40 -14.25
N ASP A 251 -22.16 -4.48 -13.14
CA ASP A 251 -22.03 -5.66 -12.29
C ASP A 251 -22.08 -5.28 -10.80
N PRO A 252 -23.25 -5.37 -10.16
CA PRO A 252 -23.39 -5.06 -8.74
C PRO A 252 -22.52 -5.91 -7.80
N GLY A 253 -22.09 -7.11 -8.23
CA GLY A 253 -21.14 -7.95 -7.48
C GLY A 253 -19.77 -7.30 -7.30
N GLY A 254 -19.44 -6.31 -8.11
CA GLY A 254 -18.22 -5.50 -7.97
C GLY A 254 -18.09 -4.79 -6.62
N ILE A 255 -19.20 -4.51 -5.93
CA ILE A 255 -19.17 -3.89 -4.58
C ILE A 255 -18.48 -4.80 -3.57
N GLU A 256 -18.76 -6.10 -3.58
CA GLU A 256 -18.07 -7.06 -2.71
C GLU A 256 -16.59 -7.12 -3.06
N ILE A 257 -16.24 -7.21 -4.35
CA ILE A 257 -14.84 -7.20 -4.81
C ILE A 257 -14.12 -5.95 -4.30
N ALA A 258 -14.74 -4.77 -4.45
CA ALA A 258 -14.14 -3.50 -4.04
C ALA A 258 -13.99 -3.37 -2.52
N ALA A 259 -14.94 -3.86 -1.74
CA ALA A 259 -14.92 -3.72 -0.29
C ALA A 259 -14.00 -4.74 0.42
N THR A 260 -13.77 -5.90 -0.21
CA THR A 260 -13.04 -7.03 0.40
C THR A 260 -11.77 -7.45 -0.34
N GLY A 261 -11.55 -6.91 -1.53
CA GLY A 261 -10.33 -7.16 -2.30
C GLY A 261 -9.20 -6.22 -1.89
N GLY A 262 -7.96 -6.67 -2.06
CA GLY A 262 -6.76 -5.96 -1.64
C GLY A 262 -6.17 -5.01 -2.69
N ASP A 263 -4.93 -4.60 -2.41
CA ASP A 263 -4.07 -3.77 -3.26
C ASP A 263 -4.44 -2.28 -3.36
N ASP A 264 -5.30 -1.74 -2.50
CA ASP A 264 -5.64 -0.30 -2.52
C ASP A 264 -4.50 0.58 -2.00
N TYR A 265 -3.79 0.15 -0.96
CA TYR A 265 -2.71 0.88 -0.32
C TYR A 265 -3.10 2.32 0.05
N GLU A 266 -4.34 2.50 0.49
CA GLU A 266 -4.86 3.70 1.11
C GLU A 266 -4.67 3.63 2.63
N VAL A 267 -4.80 4.76 3.34
CA VAL A 267 -4.64 4.81 4.79
C VAL A 267 -6.00 4.77 5.47
N LEU A 268 -6.17 3.80 6.36
CA LEU A 268 -7.27 3.67 7.31
C LEU A 268 -6.84 4.23 8.66
N ALA A 269 -7.63 5.13 9.25
CA ALA A 269 -7.31 5.75 10.53
C ALA A 269 -8.55 5.86 11.43
N ALA A 270 -8.35 5.73 12.74
CA ALA A 270 -9.35 6.03 13.77
C ALA A 270 -8.88 7.25 14.57
N ALA A 271 -9.70 8.31 14.59
CA ALA A 271 -9.37 9.56 15.27
C ALA A 271 -10.50 10.01 16.19
N PRO A 272 -10.20 10.67 17.33
CA PRO A 272 -11.22 11.22 18.21
C PRO A 272 -12.20 12.13 17.47
N GLU A 273 -13.47 12.08 17.81
CA GLU A 273 -14.50 12.98 17.25
C GLU A 273 -14.06 14.45 17.35
N ALA A 274 -13.47 14.85 18.48
CA ALA A 274 -13.01 16.21 18.71
C ALA A 274 -11.89 16.63 17.73
N GLU A 275 -11.09 15.68 17.23
CA GLU A 275 -10.00 15.92 16.27
C GLU A 275 -10.42 15.71 14.81
N ALA A 276 -11.63 15.24 14.54
CA ALA A 276 -12.09 14.87 13.19
C ALA A 276 -11.98 16.00 12.17
N SER A 277 -12.35 17.22 12.56
CA SER A 277 -12.24 18.40 11.67
C SER A 277 -10.78 18.80 11.41
N ALA A 278 -9.94 18.74 12.44
CA ALA A 278 -8.52 19.06 12.32
C ALA A 278 -7.76 17.98 11.54
N PHE A 279 -8.15 16.70 11.66
CA PHE A 279 -7.63 15.60 10.84
C PHE A 279 -7.91 15.85 9.35
N LYS A 280 -9.17 16.14 9.00
CA LYS A 280 -9.56 16.45 7.60
C LYS A 280 -8.81 17.69 7.07
N ALA A 281 -8.69 18.73 7.87
CA ALA A 281 -7.99 19.95 7.46
C ALA A 281 -6.50 19.68 7.18
N ALA A 282 -5.83 18.91 8.04
CA ALA A 282 -4.43 18.55 7.85
C ALA A 282 -4.23 17.67 6.58
N ALA A 283 -5.13 16.73 6.33
CA ALA A 283 -5.11 15.91 5.11
C ALA A 283 -5.35 16.77 3.86
N ALA A 284 -6.28 17.73 3.90
CA ALA A 284 -6.55 18.64 2.79
C ALA A 284 -5.36 19.53 2.45
N VAL A 285 -4.64 20.05 3.46
CA VAL A 285 -3.39 20.82 3.27
C VAL A 285 -2.33 19.97 2.55
N ALA A 286 -2.28 18.68 2.84
CA ALA A 286 -1.37 17.74 2.17
C ALA A 286 -1.87 17.27 0.77
N GLY A 287 -3.03 17.76 0.32
CA GLY A 287 -3.62 17.34 -0.96
C GLY A 287 -4.12 15.89 -0.97
N VAL A 288 -4.32 15.26 0.20
CA VAL A 288 -4.82 13.88 0.30
C VAL A 288 -6.29 13.91 0.70
N PRO A 289 -7.21 13.47 -0.18
CA PRO A 289 -8.62 13.36 0.18
C PRO A 289 -8.79 12.29 1.27
N VAL A 290 -9.59 12.60 2.29
CA VAL A 290 -9.98 11.66 3.34
C VAL A 290 -11.47 11.73 3.57
N ARG A 291 -12.11 10.59 3.88
CA ARG A 291 -13.54 10.50 4.14
C ARG A 291 -13.81 9.73 5.43
N ALA A 292 -14.76 10.25 6.23
CA ALA A 292 -15.29 9.51 7.36
C ALA A 292 -16.23 8.42 6.81
N ILE A 293 -15.98 7.17 7.19
CA ILE A 293 -16.67 6.00 6.65
C ILE A 293 -17.37 5.16 7.73
N GLY A 294 -17.22 5.55 9.01
CA GLY A 294 -17.79 4.79 10.10
C GLY A 294 -17.39 5.32 11.47
N ARG A 295 -17.70 4.53 12.48
CA ARG A 295 -17.40 4.85 13.89
C ARG A 295 -16.97 3.60 14.66
N VAL A 296 -16.08 3.81 15.62
CA VAL A 296 -15.70 2.82 16.60
C VAL A 296 -16.68 2.84 17.77
N SER A 297 -17.07 1.67 18.24
CA SER A 297 -17.97 1.48 19.38
C SER A 297 -17.35 0.56 20.42
N GLU A 298 -17.94 0.53 21.62
CA GLU A 298 -17.61 -0.50 22.59
C GLU A 298 -17.92 -1.90 22.04
N GLY A 299 -17.16 -2.91 22.45
CA GLY A 299 -17.34 -4.29 22.03
C GLY A 299 -16.05 -5.08 22.03
N VAL A 300 -16.05 -6.23 21.35
CA VAL A 300 -14.95 -7.23 21.41
C VAL A 300 -14.37 -7.59 20.02
N GLY A 301 -14.36 -6.64 19.10
CA GLY A 301 -13.76 -6.84 17.77
C GLY A 301 -14.75 -7.11 16.64
N GLU A 302 -16.04 -6.82 16.85
CA GLU A 302 -17.07 -7.01 15.83
C GLU A 302 -17.11 -5.81 14.87
N LEU A 303 -17.21 -6.09 13.57
CA LEU A 303 -17.47 -5.09 12.55
C LEU A 303 -18.87 -5.30 11.95
N ARG A 304 -19.74 -4.28 12.10
CA ARG A 304 -21.00 -4.19 11.38
C ARG A 304 -20.78 -3.41 10.08
N VAL A 305 -21.26 -3.95 8.97
CA VAL A 305 -21.23 -3.26 7.69
C VAL A 305 -22.64 -2.90 7.25
N VAL A 306 -22.85 -1.64 6.89
CA VAL A 306 -24.08 -1.13 6.27
C VAL A 306 -23.86 -1.07 4.76
N GLY A 307 -24.72 -1.74 3.99
CA GLY A 307 -24.67 -1.79 2.53
C GLY A 307 -25.06 -0.46 1.86
N LEU A 308 -24.89 -0.39 0.55
CA LEU A 308 -25.29 0.78 -0.24
C LEU A 308 -26.81 1.04 -0.19
N ASP A 309 -27.62 0.02 0.08
CA ASP A 309 -29.07 0.11 0.28
C ASP A 309 -29.47 0.50 1.71
N GLY A 310 -28.50 0.67 2.61
CA GLY A 310 -28.72 0.96 4.03
C GLY A 310 -29.03 -0.27 4.89
N ALA A 311 -29.12 -1.47 4.30
CA ALA A 311 -29.33 -2.71 5.04
C ALA A 311 -27.97 -3.29 5.54
N PRO A 312 -27.99 -4.18 6.57
CA PRO A 312 -26.77 -4.87 6.97
C PRO A 312 -26.20 -5.71 5.84
N ALA A 313 -24.95 -5.47 5.47
CA ALA A 313 -24.23 -6.25 4.46
C ALA A 313 -23.40 -7.36 5.12
N ARG A 314 -23.33 -8.50 4.44
CA ARG A 314 -22.45 -9.62 4.79
C ARG A 314 -21.72 -10.06 3.53
N PHE A 315 -20.43 -10.30 3.64
CA PHE A 315 -19.58 -10.74 2.53
C PHE A 315 -19.14 -12.19 2.73
N ALA A 316 -19.01 -12.92 1.65
CA ALA A 316 -18.56 -14.32 1.68
C ALA A 316 -17.12 -14.45 2.24
N ARG A 317 -16.28 -13.44 1.93
CA ARG A 317 -14.93 -13.29 2.49
C ARG A 317 -14.75 -11.86 2.98
N GLY A 318 -14.12 -11.68 4.14
CA GLY A 318 -13.88 -10.35 4.70
C GLY A 318 -12.62 -9.66 4.14
N ALA A 319 -11.66 -10.43 3.64
CA ALA A 319 -10.38 -9.96 3.13
C ALA A 319 -9.72 -11.00 2.23
N TYR A 320 -8.67 -10.59 1.52
CA TYR A 320 -7.71 -11.50 0.90
C TYR A 320 -6.92 -12.27 1.98
N SER A 321 -6.54 -13.53 1.68
CA SER A 321 -5.66 -14.34 2.52
C SER A 321 -4.80 -15.24 1.63
N HIS A 322 -3.52 -15.36 1.99
CA HIS A 322 -2.58 -16.28 1.33
C HIS A 322 -2.79 -17.74 1.75
N PHE A 323 -3.46 -17.99 2.89
CA PHE A 323 -3.64 -19.32 3.49
C PHE A 323 -5.08 -19.56 3.92
#